data_814f6e00dbde23e318505f814301fce4
#
_entry.id   814f6e00dbde23e318505f814301fce4
#
_cell.length_a   1.000
_cell.length_b   1.000
_cell.length_c   1.000
_cell.angle_alpha   90.00
_cell.angle_beta   90.00
_cell.angle_gamma   90.00
#
_symmetry.space_group_name_H-M   'P 1'
#
loop_
_entity.id
_entity.type
_entity.pdbx_description
1 polymer ?
#
loop_
_entity_poly.entity_id
_entity_poly.type
_entity_poly.pdbx_seq_one_letter_code
_entity_poly.pdbx_strand_id
1 'polypeptide(L)'
;MENEMNMMPRIGDPAPAFRAATTQGTINFPVDYSGRWIILFSHPADFTPVCTSEFMTFGKMQKEFEELNCQLVGLSVDGLSSHIAWLRTIRERMHFRDMDNIEVQFPLIDDVSMNVSRLYGMIQPGESETKAVRAVFFIDPKGIIRTIIYYPLALGRNFDEIKRVLIGLQTVDAFNVALPADWRPGDEVIDPNPGNMKGVEERWEKSQKADSGVKCYDWFFCTCLLYTSP
;
A
#
# COMPACT_ATOMS: atom_id res chain seq x y z
N MET A 1 -17.49 4.78 -32.43
CA MET A 1 -16.95 3.89 -31.38
C MET A 1 -16.02 4.78 -30.60
N GLU A 2 -16.54 5.35 -29.52
CA GLU A 2 -15.74 6.16 -28.59
C GLU A 2 -14.64 5.28 -28.01
N ASN A 3 -13.43 5.78 -28.10
CA ASN A 3 -12.27 5.24 -27.39
C ASN A 3 -12.65 5.27 -25.88
N GLU A 4 -13.05 4.16 -25.32
CA GLU A 4 -12.92 3.98 -23.86
C GLU A 4 -11.41 4.04 -23.60
N MET A 5 -10.93 5.25 -23.36
CA MET A 5 -9.63 5.43 -22.74
C MET A 5 -9.69 4.62 -21.46
N ASN A 6 -8.93 3.54 -21.39
CA ASN A 6 -8.76 2.72 -20.20
C ASN A 6 -8.22 3.65 -19.12
N MET A 7 -9.15 4.30 -18.38
CA MET A 7 -8.78 5.29 -17.38
C MET A 7 -8.11 4.54 -16.24
N MET A 8 -6.89 4.94 -15.92
CA MET A 8 -6.15 4.46 -14.76
C MET A 8 -7.06 4.53 -13.51
N PRO A 9 -7.12 3.48 -12.68
CA PRO A 9 -7.94 3.50 -11.47
C PRO A 9 -7.53 4.63 -10.53
N ARG A 10 -8.50 5.20 -9.83
CA ARG A 10 -8.32 6.36 -8.94
C ARG A 10 -8.59 5.99 -7.48
N ILE A 11 -8.17 6.85 -6.58
CA ILE A 11 -8.54 6.77 -5.17
C ILE A 11 -10.06 6.87 -5.03
N GLY A 12 -10.67 5.91 -4.30
CA GLY A 12 -12.11 5.78 -4.14
C GLY A 12 -12.77 4.84 -5.15
N ASP A 13 -12.10 4.47 -6.24
CA ASP A 13 -12.63 3.50 -7.20
C ASP A 13 -12.53 2.06 -6.63
N PRO A 14 -13.44 1.16 -7.00
CA PRO A 14 -13.24 -0.26 -6.80
C PRO A 14 -11.97 -0.74 -7.52
N ALA A 15 -11.19 -1.59 -6.88
CA ALA A 15 -10.02 -2.20 -7.49
C ALA A 15 -10.44 -3.05 -8.70
N PRO A 16 -9.93 -2.78 -9.91
CA PRO A 16 -10.28 -3.55 -11.10
C PRO A 16 -10.02 -5.04 -10.91
N ALA A 17 -11.06 -5.84 -11.18
CA ALA A 17 -10.99 -7.29 -11.02
C ALA A 17 -10.22 -7.94 -12.17
N PHE A 18 -9.42 -8.96 -11.85
CA PHE A 18 -8.74 -9.78 -12.84
C PHE A 18 -8.51 -11.21 -12.31
N ARG A 19 -8.16 -12.11 -13.23
CA ARG A 19 -7.67 -13.45 -12.90
C ARG A 19 -6.28 -13.62 -13.49
N ALA A 20 -5.33 -14.09 -12.68
CA ALA A 20 -3.94 -14.24 -13.11
C ALA A 20 -3.27 -15.47 -12.49
N ALA A 21 -2.30 -16.04 -13.21
CA ALA A 21 -1.38 -17.02 -12.66
C ALA A 21 -0.33 -16.33 -11.78
N THR A 22 0.06 -16.98 -10.70
CA THR A 22 1.09 -16.49 -9.76
C THR A 22 2.02 -17.61 -9.34
N THR A 23 3.10 -17.25 -8.67
CA THR A 23 4.01 -18.22 -8.03
C THR A 23 3.35 -19.13 -7.00
N GLN A 24 2.13 -18.84 -6.57
CA GLN A 24 1.36 -19.61 -5.58
C GLN A 24 0.06 -20.18 -6.14
N GLY A 25 -0.09 -20.25 -7.45
CA GLY A 25 -1.28 -20.70 -8.14
C GLY A 25 -2.08 -19.55 -8.74
N THR A 26 -3.27 -19.85 -9.23
CA THR A 26 -4.15 -18.85 -9.86
C THR A 26 -4.92 -18.08 -8.79
N ILE A 27 -5.01 -16.76 -8.94
CA ILE A 27 -5.80 -15.88 -8.09
C ILE A 27 -6.93 -15.21 -8.85
N ASN A 28 -8.06 -14.93 -8.17
CA ASN A 28 -9.14 -14.05 -8.61
C ASN A 28 -9.08 -12.78 -7.76
N PHE A 29 -8.51 -11.73 -8.30
CA PHE A 29 -8.27 -10.48 -7.59
C PHE A 29 -9.44 -9.50 -7.77
N PRO A 30 -9.88 -8.77 -6.73
CA PRO A 30 -9.44 -8.82 -5.35
C PRO A 30 -10.20 -9.84 -4.47
N VAL A 31 -11.10 -10.62 -5.04
CA VAL A 31 -12.11 -11.44 -4.33
C VAL A 31 -11.48 -12.45 -3.38
N ASP A 32 -10.37 -13.11 -3.78
CA ASP A 32 -9.70 -14.12 -2.96
C ASP A 32 -9.08 -13.53 -1.67
N TYR A 33 -9.00 -12.20 -1.58
CA TYR A 33 -8.45 -11.45 -0.44
C TYR A 33 -9.51 -10.60 0.29
N SER A 34 -10.80 -10.84 0.02
CA SER A 34 -11.89 -10.09 0.66
C SER A 34 -11.77 -10.11 2.20
N GLY A 35 -12.02 -8.99 2.84
CA GLY A 35 -11.89 -8.83 4.30
C GLY A 35 -10.47 -8.51 4.79
N ARG A 36 -9.49 -8.46 3.90
CA ARG A 36 -8.11 -8.07 4.19
C ARG A 36 -7.74 -6.80 3.45
N TRP A 37 -6.80 -6.04 3.99
CA TRP A 37 -6.08 -5.05 3.22
C TRP A 37 -5.22 -5.74 2.18
N ILE A 38 -5.03 -5.09 1.02
CA ILE A 38 -4.17 -5.59 -0.04
C ILE A 38 -3.21 -4.47 -0.44
N ILE A 39 -1.93 -4.82 -0.57
CA ILE A 39 -0.94 -4.00 -1.25
C ILE A 39 -0.59 -4.72 -2.56
N LEU A 40 -1.20 -4.23 -3.67
CA LEU A 40 -0.81 -4.64 -5.01
C LEU A 40 0.32 -3.74 -5.48
N PHE A 41 1.46 -4.32 -5.83
CA PHE A 41 2.61 -3.55 -6.25
C PHE A 41 3.29 -4.15 -7.48
N SER A 42 3.85 -3.28 -8.32
CA SER A 42 4.60 -3.70 -9.51
C SER A 42 6.09 -3.42 -9.37
N HIS A 43 6.89 -4.17 -10.13
CA HIS A 43 8.32 -3.93 -10.31
C HIS A 43 8.70 -4.07 -11.79
N PRO A 44 9.78 -3.41 -12.24
CA PRO A 44 10.14 -3.35 -13.65
C PRO A 44 10.52 -4.68 -14.28
N ALA A 45 11.35 -5.49 -13.63
CA ALA A 45 11.78 -6.79 -14.13
C ALA A 45 12.49 -7.62 -13.06
N ASP A 46 12.38 -8.93 -13.16
CA ASP A 46 13.16 -9.88 -12.39
C ASP A 46 14.66 -9.73 -12.68
N PHE A 47 15.51 -10.26 -11.81
CA PHE A 47 16.97 -10.24 -11.96
C PHE A 47 17.59 -8.85 -12.14
N THR A 48 16.92 -7.80 -11.64
CA THR A 48 17.47 -6.44 -11.62
C THR A 48 17.86 -6.00 -10.21
N PRO A 49 18.92 -5.17 -10.05
CA PRO A 49 19.46 -4.85 -8.72
C PRO A 49 18.46 -4.16 -7.79
N VAL A 50 17.75 -3.14 -8.25
CA VAL A 50 16.80 -2.39 -7.44
C VAL A 50 15.62 -3.29 -7.04
N CYS A 51 15.05 -4.06 -7.98
CA CYS A 51 13.96 -4.98 -7.70
C CYS A 51 14.38 -6.07 -6.70
N THR A 52 15.59 -6.59 -6.83
CA THR A 52 16.13 -7.58 -5.88
C THR A 52 16.23 -7.00 -4.47
N SER A 53 16.75 -5.80 -4.31
CA SER A 53 16.81 -5.14 -3.00
C SER A 53 15.41 -4.90 -2.40
N GLU A 54 14.42 -4.56 -3.22
CA GLU A 54 13.04 -4.38 -2.79
C GLU A 54 12.39 -5.70 -2.34
N PHE A 55 12.57 -6.78 -3.10
CA PHE A 55 11.99 -8.08 -2.75
C PHE A 55 12.63 -8.68 -1.50
N MET A 56 13.92 -8.48 -1.29
CA MET A 56 14.55 -8.84 -0.02
C MET A 56 13.96 -8.07 1.15
N THR A 57 13.71 -6.77 0.99
CA THR A 57 13.11 -5.94 2.04
C THR A 57 11.65 -6.32 2.30
N PHE A 58 10.83 -6.49 1.26
CA PHE A 58 9.44 -6.95 1.42
C PHE A 58 9.38 -8.35 2.04
N GLY A 59 10.23 -9.29 1.59
CA GLY A 59 10.29 -10.63 2.16
C GLY A 59 10.66 -10.61 3.65
N LYS A 60 11.58 -9.72 4.07
CA LYS A 60 11.91 -9.51 5.48
C LYS A 60 10.73 -8.96 6.29
N MET A 61 9.95 -8.05 5.70
CA MET A 61 8.84 -7.35 6.37
C MET A 61 7.48 -8.03 6.20
N GLN A 62 7.36 -9.09 5.40
CA GLN A 62 6.05 -9.67 5.04
C GLN A 62 5.21 -10.09 6.24
N LYS A 63 5.82 -10.61 7.32
CA LYS A 63 5.11 -10.97 8.55
C LYS A 63 4.48 -9.76 9.23
N GLU A 64 5.16 -8.62 9.22
CA GLU A 64 4.63 -7.38 9.78
C GLU A 64 3.37 -6.91 9.02
N PHE A 65 3.33 -7.08 7.69
CA PHE A 65 2.13 -6.81 6.90
C PHE A 65 1.01 -7.84 7.16
N GLU A 66 1.34 -9.11 7.36
CA GLU A 66 0.36 -10.14 7.75
C GLU A 66 -0.28 -9.85 9.10
N GLU A 67 0.51 -9.44 10.10
CA GLU A 67 0.05 -9.03 11.43
C GLU A 67 -0.89 -7.80 11.36
N LEU A 68 -0.70 -6.94 10.36
CA LEU A 68 -1.59 -5.83 10.04
C LEU A 68 -2.80 -6.24 9.16
N ASN A 69 -3.11 -7.54 9.07
CA ASN A 69 -4.17 -8.08 8.21
C ASN A 69 -4.05 -7.61 6.75
N CYS A 70 -2.83 -7.53 6.22
CA CYS A 70 -2.54 -7.05 4.87
C CYS A 70 -1.86 -8.13 4.02
N GLN A 71 -2.42 -8.38 2.83
CA GLN A 71 -1.85 -9.26 1.82
C GLN A 71 -0.97 -8.46 0.85
N LEU A 72 0.28 -8.88 0.70
CA LEU A 72 1.16 -8.39 -0.37
C LEU A 72 0.91 -9.20 -1.64
N VAL A 73 0.81 -8.52 -2.79
CA VAL A 73 0.68 -9.14 -4.11
C VAL A 73 1.61 -8.40 -5.08
N GLY A 74 2.63 -9.09 -5.56
CA GLY A 74 3.59 -8.52 -6.51
C GLY A 74 3.21 -8.78 -7.96
N LEU A 75 3.73 -7.95 -8.88
CA LEU A 75 3.52 -8.07 -10.32
C LEU A 75 4.73 -7.57 -11.10
N SER A 76 5.08 -8.27 -12.17
CA SER A 76 5.87 -7.72 -13.27
C SER A 76 5.45 -8.34 -14.61
N VAL A 77 5.99 -7.81 -15.68
CA VAL A 77 5.76 -8.30 -17.05
C VAL A 77 6.61 -9.53 -17.40
N ASP A 78 7.27 -10.14 -16.41
CA ASP A 78 8.00 -11.38 -16.56
C ASP A 78 7.08 -12.60 -16.39
N GLY A 79 7.52 -13.75 -16.89
CA GLY A 79 6.77 -15.00 -16.82
C GLY A 79 7.05 -15.80 -15.54
N LEU A 80 6.14 -16.71 -15.22
CA LEU A 80 6.17 -17.54 -14.01
C LEU A 80 7.51 -18.26 -13.78
N SER A 81 8.12 -18.81 -14.84
CA SER A 81 9.43 -19.48 -14.73
C SER A 81 10.54 -18.53 -14.31
N SER A 82 10.51 -17.28 -14.80
CA SER A 82 11.45 -16.22 -14.38
C SER A 82 11.27 -15.90 -12.90
N HIS A 83 10.04 -15.65 -12.47
CA HIS A 83 9.71 -15.39 -11.06
C HIS A 83 10.23 -16.49 -10.14
N ILE A 84 9.92 -17.74 -10.44
CA ILE A 84 10.37 -18.90 -9.64
C ILE A 84 11.89 -18.95 -9.55
N ALA A 85 12.58 -18.82 -10.68
CA ALA A 85 14.04 -18.86 -10.72
C ALA A 85 14.66 -17.67 -9.96
N TRP A 86 14.09 -16.47 -10.09
CA TRP A 86 14.57 -15.29 -9.39
C TRP A 86 14.34 -15.35 -7.88
N LEU A 87 13.14 -15.75 -7.41
CA LEU A 87 12.85 -15.91 -5.99
C LEU A 87 13.74 -16.98 -5.34
N ARG A 88 14.03 -18.08 -6.06
CA ARG A 88 15.01 -19.06 -5.60
C ARG A 88 16.42 -18.46 -5.48
N THR A 89 16.84 -17.66 -6.46
CA THR A 89 18.14 -16.97 -6.43
C THR A 89 18.21 -16.01 -5.23
N ILE A 90 17.14 -15.26 -4.96
CA ILE A 90 17.06 -14.38 -3.79
C ILE A 90 17.29 -15.19 -2.52
N ARG A 91 16.57 -16.29 -2.33
CA ARG A 91 16.68 -17.13 -1.13
C ARG A 91 18.04 -17.80 -1.00
N GLU A 92 18.57 -18.38 -2.10
CA GLU A 92 19.72 -19.28 -2.02
C GLU A 92 21.08 -18.59 -2.20
N ARG A 93 21.12 -17.40 -2.83
CA ARG A 93 22.38 -16.78 -3.27
C ARG A 93 22.52 -15.29 -2.96
N MET A 94 21.42 -14.60 -2.64
CA MET A 94 21.51 -13.17 -2.43
C MET A 94 21.82 -12.85 -0.97
N HIS A 95 22.80 -11.96 -0.81
CA HIS A 95 23.18 -11.38 0.48
C HIS A 95 23.27 -9.86 0.30
N PHE A 96 22.47 -9.11 1.03
CA PHE A 96 22.44 -7.65 0.92
C PHE A 96 22.19 -7.01 2.28
N ARG A 97 23.10 -6.18 2.75
CA ARG A 97 23.09 -5.62 4.11
C ARG A 97 23.02 -6.74 5.16
N ASP A 98 22.05 -6.70 6.06
CA ASP A 98 21.77 -7.69 7.10
C ASP A 98 20.70 -8.73 6.66
N MET A 99 20.46 -8.85 5.37
CA MET A 99 19.46 -9.75 4.79
C MET A 99 20.13 -10.88 4.01
N ASP A 100 19.83 -12.11 4.40
CA ASP A 100 20.19 -13.33 3.70
C ASP A 100 19.06 -14.36 3.85
N ASN A 101 19.07 -15.41 3.03
CA ASN A 101 18.08 -16.49 3.06
C ASN A 101 16.63 -16.00 3.07
N ILE A 102 16.35 -14.87 2.38
CA ILE A 102 15.02 -14.27 2.36
C ILE A 102 14.09 -15.12 1.51
N GLU A 103 13.06 -15.67 2.15
CA GLU A 103 11.98 -16.40 1.49
C GLU A 103 10.77 -15.47 1.27
N VAL A 104 10.45 -15.22 0.00
CA VAL A 104 9.27 -14.43 -0.38
C VAL A 104 8.05 -15.35 -0.39
N GLN A 105 7.08 -15.09 0.49
CA GLN A 105 5.88 -15.93 0.69
C GLN A 105 4.59 -15.28 0.18
N PHE A 106 4.67 -14.15 -0.51
CA PHE A 106 3.52 -13.54 -1.18
C PHE A 106 3.49 -13.90 -2.67
N PRO A 107 2.29 -13.94 -3.31
CA PRO A 107 2.17 -14.27 -4.73
C PRO A 107 2.80 -13.19 -5.62
N LEU A 108 3.47 -13.63 -6.67
CA LEU A 108 4.02 -12.81 -7.74
C LEU A 108 3.33 -13.16 -9.05
N ILE A 109 2.63 -12.18 -9.63
CA ILE A 109 1.78 -12.33 -10.81
C ILE A 109 2.64 -12.37 -12.07
N ASP A 110 2.41 -13.40 -12.91
CA ASP A 110 2.84 -13.49 -14.30
C ASP A 110 1.95 -12.57 -15.15
N ASP A 111 2.49 -11.45 -15.61
CA ASP A 111 1.78 -10.51 -16.48
C ASP A 111 2.52 -10.25 -17.81
N VAL A 112 3.07 -11.30 -18.43
CA VAL A 112 3.74 -11.24 -19.75
C VAL A 112 2.88 -10.57 -20.80
N SER A 113 1.55 -10.73 -20.72
CA SER A 113 0.59 -10.09 -21.62
C SER A 113 0.35 -8.60 -21.34
N MET A 114 0.87 -8.07 -20.23
CA MET A 114 0.63 -6.70 -19.74
C MET A 114 -0.85 -6.36 -19.48
N ASN A 115 -1.69 -7.35 -19.28
CA ASN A 115 -3.12 -7.12 -19.09
C ASN A 115 -3.40 -6.42 -17.75
N VAL A 116 -2.80 -6.91 -16.67
CA VAL A 116 -2.97 -6.33 -15.34
C VAL A 116 -2.23 -5.01 -15.20
N SER A 117 -0.97 -4.95 -15.68
CA SER A 117 -0.18 -3.72 -15.60
C SER A 117 -0.79 -2.56 -16.40
N ARG A 118 -1.43 -2.81 -17.54
CA ARG A 118 -2.17 -1.80 -18.28
C ARG A 118 -3.48 -1.43 -17.60
N LEU A 119 -4.23 -2.42 -17.09
CA LEU A 119 -5.48 -2.20 -16.36
C LEU A 119 -5.29 -1.26 -15.16
N TYR A 120 -4.16 -1.37 -14.49
CA TYR A 120 -3.81 -0.54 -13.31
C TYR A 120 -2.94 0.69 -13.66
N GLY A 121 -2.70 0.98 -14.94
CA GLY A 121 -1.90 2.13 -15.37
C GLY A 121 -0.42 2.05 -14.95
N MET A 122 0.10 0.84 -14.74
CA MET A 122 1.49 0.63 -14.33
C MET A 122 2.48 0.72 -15.50
N ILE A 123 2.00 0.68 -16.75
CA ILE A 123 2.82 0.95 -17.92
C ILE A 123 2.77 2.46 -18.20
N GLN A 124 3.91 3.11 -18.04
CA GLN A 124 4.07 4.54 -18.20
C GLN A 124 5.01 4.80 -19.39
N PRO A 125 4.49 5.18 -20.57
CA PRO A 125 5.30 5.28 -21.80
C PRO A 125 6.49 6.23 -21.70
N GLY A 126 6.40 7.28 -20.85
CA GLY A 126 7.51 8.19 -20.57
C GLY A 126 8.70 7.55 -19.83
N GLU A 127 8.47 6.41 -19.15
CA GLU A 127 9.49 5.61 -18.47
C GLU A 127 9.84 4.35 -19.27
N SER A 128 8.81 3.58 -19.68
CA SER A 128 8.96 2.35 -20.46
C SER A 128 7.63 1.89 -21.05
N GLU A 129 7.66 1.44 -22.29
CA GLU A 129 6.50 0.82 -22.94
C GLU A 129 6.37 -0.69 -22.64
N THR A 130 7.43 -1.31 -22.13
CA THR A 130 7.55 -2.77 -21.96
C THR A 130 7.81 -3.21 -20.53
N LYS A 131 7.88 -2.29 -19.57
CA LYS A 131 8.09 -2.57 -18.15
C LYS A 131 7.11 -1.79 -17.31
N ALA A 132 6.62 -2.42 -16.27
CA ALA A 132 5.84 -1.70 -15.26
C ALA A 132 6.75 -0.77 -14.43
N VAL A 133 6.27 0.41 -14.08
CA VAL A 133 6.90 1.27 -13.07
C VAL A 133 6.72 0.66 -11.69
N ARG A 134 7.30 1.27 -10.65
CA ARG A 134 7.14 0.80 -9.26
C ARG A 134 5.89 1.40 -8.63
N ALA A 135 4.74 0.88 -9.01
CA ALA A 135 3.46 1.28 -8.44
C ALA A 135 3.17 0.55 -7.13
N VAL A 136 2.40 1.18 -6.24
CA VAL A 136 1.85 0.59 -5.01
C VAL A 136 0.41 1.06 -4.87
N PHE A 137 -0.52 0.11 -4.84
CA PHE A 137 -1.94 0.35 -4.61
C PHE A 137 -2.33 -0.20 -3.25
N PHE A 138 -2.85 0.65 -2.38
CA PHE A 138 -3.44 0.26 -1.11
C PHE A 138 -4.94 0.07 -1.28
N ILE A 139 -5.41 -1.14 -1.06
CA ILE A 139 -6.81 -1.53 -1.28
C ILE A 139 -7.37 -2.00 0.05
N ASP A 140 -8.52 -1.46 0.45
CA ASP A 140 -9.13 -1.78 1.72
C ASP A 140 -9.89 -3.13 1.71
N PRO A 141 -10.35 -3.63 2.86
CA PRO A 141 -11.08 -4.90 2.97
C PRO A 141 -12.38 -4.98 2.16
N LYS A 142 -12.89 -3.85 1.66
CA LYS A 142 -14.06 -3.77 0.78
C LYS A 142 -13.70 -3.77 -0.71
N GLY A 143 -12.39 -3.81 -1.01
CA GLY A 143 -11.87 -3.76 -2.37
C GLY A 143 -11.79 -2.36 -2.97
N ILE A 144 -11.77 -1.31 -2.16
CA ILE A 144 -11.67 0.09 -2.61
C ILE A 144 -10.22 0.57 -2.55
N ILE A 145 -9.75 1.22 -3.59
CA ILE A 145 -8.42 1.83 -3.66
C ILE A 145 -8.39 3.06 -2.76
N ARG A 146 -7.48 3.07 -1.78
CA ARG A 146 -7.36 4.12 -0.76
C ARG A 146 -6.18 5.06 -0.99
N THR A 147 -5.10 4.55 -1.53
CA THR A 147 -3.88 5.31 -1.82
C THR A 147 -3.15 4.68 -2.99
N ILE A 148 -2.49 5.51 -3.79
CA ILE A 148 -1.67 5.07 -4.93
C ILE A 148 -0.35 5.82 -4.86
N ILE A 149 0.78 5.09 -5.00
CA ILE A 149 2.11 5.68 -5.05
C ILE A 149 2.82 5.16 -6.29
N TYR A 150 3.45 6.05 -7.04
CA TYR A 150 4.26 5.70 -8.21
C TYR A 150 5.69 6.18 -8.04
N TYR A 151 6.64 5.31 -8.37
CA TYR A 151 8.07 5.61 -8.43
C TYR A 151 8.60 5.29 -9.82
N PRO A 152 9.59 6.05 -10.32
CA PRO A 152 10.27 5.74 -11.57
C PRO A 152 11.10 4.45 -11.44
N LEU A 153 11.56 3.93 -12.59
CA LEU A 153 12.29 2.67 -12.66
C LEU A 153 13.57 2.64 -11.81
N ALA A 154 14.26 3.77 -11.70
CA ALA A 154 15.57 3.86 -11.06
C ALA A 154 15.52 4.07 -9.53
N LEU A 155 14.35 4.42 -8.98
CA LEU A 155 14.20 4.76 -7.55
C LEU A 155 13.52 3.63 -6.78
N GLY A 156 14.25 2.95 -5.90
CA GLY A 156 13.69 1.98 -4.96
C GLY A 156 12.76 2.63 -3.94
N ARG A 157 11.72 1.90 -3.53
CA ARG A 157 10.68 2.36 -2.61
C ARG A 157 11.17 2.44 -1.17
N ASN A 158 10.52 3.29 -0.38
CA ASN A 158 10.68 3.33 1.07
C ASN A 158 9.60 2.45 1.73
N PHE A 159 10.01 1.32 2.32
CA PHE A 159 9.09 0.34 2.89
C PHE A 159 8.53 0.76 4.26
N ASP A 160 9.27 1.56 5.01
CA ASP A 160 8.76 2.16 6.25
C ASP A 160 7.59 3.11 5.93
N GLU A 161 7.68 3.87 4.83
CA GLU A 161 6.58 4.72 4.38
C GLU A 161 5.37 3.89 3.89
N ILE A 162 5.60 2.80 3.17
CA ILE A 162 4.52 1.90 2.76
C ILE A 162 3.77 1.35 3.98
N LYS A 163 4.51 0.89 4.99
CA LYS A 163 3.94 0.43 6.26
C LYS A 163 3.23 1.55 7.01
N ARG A 164 3.84 2.74 7.10
CA ARG A 164 3.24 3.91 7.74
C ARG A 164 1.89 4.28 7.10
N VAL A 165 1.81 4.29 5.77
CA VAL A 165 0.56 4.58 5.03
C VAL A 165 -0.52 3.54 5.36
N LEU A 166 -0.18 2.25 5.37
CA LEU A 166 -1.13 1.19 5.71
C LEU A 166 -1.70 1.39 7.13
N ILE A 167 -0.83 1.55 8.14
CA ILE A 167 -1.24 1.76 9.52
C ILE A 167 -2.06 3.05 9.65
N GLY A 168 -1.66 4.12 8.95
CA GLY A 168 -2.39 5.37 8.92
C GLY A 168 -3.81 5.21 8.39
N LEU A 169 -3.99 4.50 7.27
CA LEU A 169 -5.32 4.23 6.72
C LEU A 169 -6.20 3.40 7.67
N GLN A 170 -5.61 2.38 8.31
CA GLN A 170 -6.29 1.57 9.32
C GLN A 170 -6.71 2.41 10.54
N THR A 171 -5.83 3.30 10.99
CA THR A 171 -6.11 4.21 12.11
C THR A 171 -7.26 5.16 11.80
N VAL A 172 -7.24 5.77 10.61
CA VAL A 172 -8.34 6.65 10.14
C VAL A 172 -9.68 5.89 10.13
N ASP A 173 -9.69 4.66 9.62
CA ASP A 173 -10.92 3.87 9.53
C ASP A 173 -11.41 3.38 10.91
N ALA A 174 -10.51 2.98 11.80
CA ALA A 174 -10.86 2.44 13.10
C ALA A 174 -11.38 3.52 14.06
N PHE A 175 -10.82 4.71 14.03
CA PHE A 175 -11.09 5.77 15.01
C PHE A 175 -11.84 6.97 14.46
N ASN A 176 -12.12 7.01 13.15
CA ASN A 176 -12.76 8.16 12.48
C ASN A 176 -12.04 9.48 12.78
N VAL A 177 -10.71 9.47 12.64
CA VAL A 177 -9.82 10.62 12.87
C VAL A 177 -9.14 11.04 11.59
N ALA A 178 -8.44 12.18 11.60
CA ALA A 178 -7.48 12.54 10.57
C ALA A 178 -6.05 12.46 11.12
N LEU A 179 -5.07 12.31 10.25
CA LEU A 179 -3.67 12.21 10.63
C LEU A 179 -2.93 13.47 10.17
N PRO A 180 -2.13 14.11 11.04
CA PRO A 180 -1.33 15.26 10.65
C PRO A 180 -0.19 14.85 9.68
N ALA A 181 0.43 15.86 9.08
CA ALA A 181 1.64 15.65 8.30
C ALA A 181 2.71 14.92 9.13
N ASP A 182 3.47 14.04 8.49
CA ASP A 182 4.55 13.24 9.09
C ASP A 182 4.14 12.30 10.24
N TRP A 183 2.83 12.11 10.45
CA TRP A 183 2.31 11.24 11.50
C TRP A 183 2.95 9.84 11.47
N ARG A 184 3.25 9.32 12.64
CA ARG A 184 3.71 7.95 12.88
C ARG A 184 2.85 7.27 13.94
N PRO A 185 2.76 5.94 13.97
CA PRO A 185 2.10 5.21 15.05
C PRO A 185 2.59 5.67 16.42
N GLY A 186 1.65 6.08 17.29
CA GLY A 186 1.92 6.64 18.61
C GLY A 186 1.88 8.16 18.68
N ASP A 187 1.86 8.86 17.56
CA ASP A 187 1.69 10.32 17.52
C ASP A 187 0.23 10.73 17.75
N GLU A 188 0.04 12.01 18.12
CA GLU A 188 -1.30 12.61 18.23
C GLU A 188 -2.03 12.56 16.87
N VAL A 189 -3.33 12.33 16.92
CA VAL A 189 -4.23 12.38 15.76
C VAL A 189 -5.04 13.68 15.79
N ILE A 190 -5.61 14.05 14.65
CA ILE A 190 -6.51 15.21 14.53
C ILE A 190 -7.95 14.75 14.75
N ASP A 191 -8.63 15.38 15.70
CA ASP A 191 -10.06 15.23 15.92
C ASP A 191 -10.82 15.95 14.77
N PRO A 192 -11.69 15.27 13.99
CA PRO A 192 -12.39 15.86 12.85
C PRO A 192 -13.22 17.09 13.24
N ASN A 193 -13.27 18.08 12.35
CA ASN A 193 -13.96 19.33 12.64
C ASN A 193 -15.47 19.13 12.90
N PRO A 194 -16.05 19.88 13.86
CA PRO A 194 -17.49 19.90 14.08
C PRO A 194 -18.21 20.39 12.81
N GLY A 195 -19.37 19.79 12.53
CA GLY A 195 -20.17 20.14 11.35
C GLY A 195 -21.07 21.39 11.54
N ASN A 196 -21.04 22.06 12.72
CA ASN A 196 -21.89 23.21 13.03
C ASN A 196 -21.30 24.07 14.17
N MET A 197 -21.84 25.29 14.34
CA MET A 197 -21.36 26.26 15.33
C MET A 197 -21.47 25.76 16.78
N LYS A 198 -22.56 25.07 17.13
CA LYS A 198 -22.72 24.49 18.47
C LYS A 198 -21.61 23.50 18.80
N GLY A 199 -21.26 22.64 17.86
CA GLY A 199 -20.15 21.70 18.02
C GLY A 199 -18.78 22.40 18.16
N VAL A 200 -18.59 23.55 17.52
CA VAL A 200 -17.38 24.38 17.68
C VAL A 200 -17.29 24.89 19.13
N GLU A 201 -18.38 25.43 19.66
CA GLU A 201 -18.46 25.96 21.03
C GLU A 201 -18.22 24.84 22.06
N GLU A 202 -18.92 23.70 21.92
CA GLU A 202 -18.77 22.54 22.79
C GLU A 202 -17.32 21.98 22.76
N ARG A 203 -16.68 21.93 21.60
CA ARG A 203 -15.27 21.51 21.45
C ARG A 203 -14.34 22.46 22.20
N TRP A 204 -14.53 23.77 21.99
CA TRP A 204 -13.71 24.78 22.63
C TRP A 204 -13.83 24.74 24.14
N GLU A 205 -15.04 24.64 24.68
CA GLU A 205 -15.28 24.47 26.10
C GLU A 205 -14.64 23.20 26.68
N LYS A 206 -14.72 22.09 25.91
CA LYS A 206 -14.08 20.82 26.28
C LYS A 206 -12.57 20.96 26.37
N SER A 207 -11.95 21.64 25.40
CA SER A 207 -10.49 21.78 25.33
C SER A 207 -9.91 22.61 26.48
N GLN A 208 -10.72 23.48 27.12
CA GLN A 208 -10.29 24.29 28.27
C GLN A 208 -10.26 23.51 29.59
N LYS A 209 -10.75 22.27 29.62
CA LYS A 209 -10.74 21.42 30.82
C LYS A 209 -9.38 20.72 30.95
N ALA A 210 -8.79 20.76 32.16
CA ALA A 210 -7.45 20.23 32.41
C ALA A 210 -7.25 18.74 32.03
N ASP A 211 -8.31 17.93 32.12
CA ASP A 211 -8.27 16.48 31.85
C ASP A 211 -8.99 16.12 30.57
N SER A 212 -9.11 17.01 29.59
CA SER A 212 -9.85 16.75 28.34
C SER A 212 -9.22 15.69 27.44
N GLY A 213 -7.91 15.46 27.57
CA GLY A 213 -7.14 14.63 26.64
C GLY A 213 -7.07 15.20 25.20
N VAL A 214 -7.65 16.37 24.98
CA VAL A 214 -7.69 17.07 23.69
C VAL A 214 -6.96 18.39 23.80
N LYS A 215 -6.03 18.65 22.89
CA LYS A 215 -5.31 19.92 22.77
C LYS A 215 -5.77 20.66 21.54
N CYS A 216 -6.37 21.82 21.69
CA CYS A 216 -6.77 22.67 20.57
C CYS A 216 -5.81 23.85 20.38
N TYR A 217 -5.35 24.03 19.16
CA TYR A 217 -4.60 25.21 18.70
C TYR A 217 -5.56 26.31 18.23
N ASP A 218 -6.67 25.88 17.64
CA ASP A 218 -7.86 26.68 17.29
C ASP A 218 -9.05 25.71 17.16
N TRP A 219 -10.28 26.23 16.97
CA TRP A 219 -11.51 25.42 16.86
C TRP A 219 -11.46 24.36 15.73
N PHE A 220 -10.68 24.64 14.67
CA PHE A 220 -10.50 23.75 13.51
C PHE A 220 -9.30 22.81 13.62
N PHE A 221 -8.42 22.99 14.60
CA PHE A 221 -7.21 22.19 14.75
C PHE A 221 -7.04 21.74 16.20
N CYS A 222 -7.58 20.56 16.49
CA CYS A 222 -7.46 19.90 17.76
C CYS A 222 -6.82 18.53 17.60
N THR A 223 -5.93 18.18 18.52
CA THR A 223 -5.23 16.89 18.54
C THR A 223 -5.52 16.13 19.83
N CYS A 224 -5.43 14.80 19.77
CA CYS A 224 -5.49 13.92 20.93
C CYS A 224 -4.62 12.68 20.71
N LEU A 225 -4.21 12.04 21.79
CA LEU A 225 -3.57 10.73 21.74
C LEU A 225 -4.63 9.64 21.67
N LEU A 226 -4.38 8.63 20.85
CA LEU A 226 -5.12 7.37 20.89
C LEU A 226 -4.47 6.47 21.95
N TYR A 227 -5.25 6.02 22.93
CA TYR A 227 -4.75 5.14 24.00
C TYR A 227 -4.64 3.68 23.57
N THR A 228 -5.12 3.33 22.37
CA THR A 228 -5.02 1.99 21.79
C THR A 228 -4.58 2.12 20.34
N SER A 229 -3.58 1.32 19.95
CA SER A 229 -3.28 1.10 18.54
C SER A 229 -4.34 0.19 17.92
N PRO A 230 -4.62 0.31 16.60
CA PRO A 230 -5.55 -0.56 15.91
C PRO A 230 -5.05 -2.01 15.90
#